data_ae1e07dcc230d27be2d418d6a5b6fd3f
#
_entry.id   ae1e07dcc230d27be2d418d6a5b6fd3f
#
_cell.length_a   1.000
_cell.length_b   1.000
_cell.length_c   1.000
_cell.angle_alpha   90.00
_cell.angle_beta   90.00
_cell.angle_gamma   90.00
#
_symmetry.space_group_name_H-M   'P 1'
#
loop_
_entity.id
_entity.type
_entity.pdbx_description
1 polymer ?
#
loop_
_entity_poly.entity_id
_entity_poly.type
_entity_poly.pdbx_seq_one_letter_code
_entity_poly.pdbx_strand_id
1 'polypeptide(L)'
;MSKVTILVNLGTPDQPYEKEVRTYLKEFLSDKYVIRLPRLFWLTLLNLVILRTRPKKSAELYRKVWTRWGSPLLFHTYAQTGHLRNMARELDSDVYFDTAMRYGNPSIKKVLYQLIEKGYSDITILPMFPQYSTTTTLSIFELIKQLIKKDKNYFSGVNINAVSSFHENDFYIKACANKIRSSQKLLSKPDKLLFSFHGIPESYIGDDEPYQKECLHTAHLIAKELNLTENEYEIAFQSRFGKAEWIKPYLSSRLEELPNEGITNLHIFCPGFSSDCLETIDEIGRESKEDYFEHGGKEFTFIPCLNSDEQFIKALMDIQSIPDTKLL
;
A
#
# COMPACT_ATOMS: atom_id res chain seq x y z
N MET A 1 18.48 -17.52 -18.25
CA MET A 1 17.01 -17.48 -18.01
C MET A 1 16.61 -16.02 -18.00
N SER A 2 15.55 -15.67 -18.71
CA SER A 2 15.09 -14.28 -18.71
C SER A 2 14.40 -13.97 -17.37
N LYS A 3 14.91 -12.98 -16.64
CA LYS A 3 14.42 -12.58 -15.32
C LYS A 3 13.41 -11.45 -15.42
N VAL A 4 12.38 -11.49 -14.60
CA VAL A 4 11.42 -10.39 -14.48
C VAL A 4 10.98 -10.20 -13.04
N THR A 5 10.89 -8.94 -12.63
CA THR A 5 10.25 -8.56 -11.35
C THR A 5 8.91 -7.89 -11.63
N ILE A 6 7.86 -8.38 -11.01
CA ILE A 6 6.51 -7.83 -11.11
C ILE A 6 6.20 -7.04 -9.84
N LEU A 7 6.06 -5.71 -9.98
CA LEU A 7 5.55 -4.85 -8.92
C LEU A 7 4.04 -5.09 -8.79
N VAL A 8 3.61 -5.57 -7.64
CA VAL A 8 2.19 -5.89 -7.40
C VAL A 8 1.62 -4.95 -6.36
N ASN A 9 0.70 -4.09 -6.78
CA ASN A 9 -0.03 -3.21 -5.86
C ASN A 9 -1.48 -3.70 -5.63
N LEU A 10 -2.21 -3.05 -4.70
CA LEU A 10 -3.56 -3.45 -4.31
C LEU A 10 -4.51 -3.47 -5.50
N GLY A 11 -4.51 -2.38 -6.25
CA GLY A 11 -5.40 -2.18 -7.37
C GLY A 11 -6.36 -1.01 -7.18
N THR A 12 -7.10 -0.75 -8.23
CA THR A 12 -7.99 0.41 -8.33
C THR A 12 -9.07 0.12 -9.38
N PRO A 13 -10.24 0.79 -9.35
CA PRO A 13 -11.20 0.68 -10.44
C PRO A 13 -10.59 1.20 -11.76
N ASP A 14 -11.03 0.67 -12.90
CA ASP A 14 -10.56 1.10 -14.23
C ASP A 14 -10.94 2.56 -14.53
N GLN A 15 -12.07 3.03 -13.98
CA GLN A 15 -12.59 4.40 -14.10
C GLN A 15 -13.32 4.79 -12.80
N PRO A 16 -13.45 6.10 -12.49
CA PRO A 16 -14.09 6.58 -11.27
C PRO A 16 -15.62 6.65 -11.38
N TYR A 17 -16.23 5.69 -12.10
CA TYR A 17 -17.67 5.59 -12.25
C TYR A 17 -18.24 4.44 -11.43
N GLU A 18 -19.51 4.53 -11.07
CA GLU A 18 -20.16 3.58 -10.18
C GLU A 18 -20.05 2.12 -10.65
N LYS A 19 -20.11 1.86 -11.96
CA LYS A 19 -20.05 0.51 -12.53
C LYS A 19 -18.67 -0.12 -12.32
N GLU A 20 -17.61 0.60 -12.64
CA GLU A 20 -16.22 0.14 -12.54
C GLU A 20 -15.81 0.01 -11.06
N VAL A 21 -16.21 0.97 -10.22
CA VAL A 21 -16.02 0.90 -8.77
C VAL A 21 -16.77 -0.28 -8.16
N ARG A 22 -17.98 -0.59 -8.62
CA ARG A 22 -18.73 -1.78 -8.20
C ARG A 22 -17.98 -3.07 -8.53
N THR A 23 -17.41 -3.16 -9.75
CA THR A 23 -16.63 -4.32 -10.18
C THR A 23 -15.39 -4.51 -9.33
N TYR A 24 -14.64 -3.44 -9.10
CA TYR A 24 -13.46 -3.42 -8.23
C TYR A 24 -13.81 -3.81 -6.78
N LEU A 25 -14.82 -3.18 -6.18
CA LEU A 25 -15.25 -3.48 -4.81
C LEU A 25 -15.75 -4.92 -4.67
N LYS A 26 -16.41 -5.47 -5.69
CA LYS A 26 -16.83 -6.86 -5.69
C LYS A 26 -15.64 -7.82 -5.62
N GLU A 27 -14.61 -7.58 -6.43
CA GLU A 27 -13.39 -8.39 -6.43
C GLU A 27 -12.67 -8.27 -5.08
N PHE A 28 -12.39 -7.04 -4.63
CA PHE A 28 -11.68 -6.72 -3.40
C PHE A 28 -12.38 -7.29 -2.15
N LEU A 29 -13.66 -6.98 -1.97
CA LEU A 29 -14.42 -7.40 -0.78
C LEU A 29 -14.85 -8.87 -0.82
N SER A 30 -14.72 -9.54 -1.97
CA SER A 30 -14.94 -10.99 -2.05
C SER A 30 -13.72 -11.80 -1.60
N ASP A 31 -12.58 -11.17 -1.38
CA ASP A 31 -11.39 -11.88 -0.92
C ASP A 31 -11.55 -12.29 0.57
N LYS A 32 -11.33 -13.59 0.83
CA LYS A 32 -11.42 -14.16 2.19
C LYS A 32 -10.28 -13.70 3.10
N TYR A 33 -9.17 -13.23 2.54
CA TYR A 33 -8.05 -12.69 3.29
C TYR A 33 -8.30 -11.26 3.74
N VAL A 34 -9.09 -10.50 2.97
CA VAL A 34 -9.51 -9.14 3.31
C VAL A 34 -10.67 -9.15 4.31
N ILE A 35 -11.68 -9.99 4.05
CA ILE A 35 -12.87 -10.10 4.92
C ILE A 35 -13.00 -11.53 5.43
N ARG A 36 -12.68 -11.72 6.72
CA ARG A 36 -12.64 -13.03 7.39
C ARG A 36 -13.98 -13.40 8.05
N LEU A 37 -15.11 -12.98 7.49
CA LEU A 37 -16.43 -13.38 7.94
C LEU A 37 -16.89 -14.69 7.29
N PRO A 38 -17.85 -15.43 7.90
CA PRO A 38 -18.44 -16.62 7.30
C PRO A 38 -18.90 -16.36 5.87
N ARG A 39 -18.38 -17.11 4.91
CA ARG A 39 -18.47 -16.81 3.46
C ARG A 39 -19.89 -16.63 2.95
N LEU A 40 -20.81 -17.54 3.32
CA LEU A 40 -22.18 -17.48 2.85
C LEU A 40 -22.87 -16.19 3.34
N PHE A 41 -22.72 -15.87 4.62
CA PHE A 41 -23.25 -14.64 5.21
C PHE A 41 -22.67 -13.40 4.53
N TRP A 42 -21.32 -13.34 4.45
CA TRP A 42 -20.64 -12.18 3.89
C TRP A 42 -20.96 -11.93 2.42
N LEU A 43 -20.91 -12.97 1.57
CA LEU A 43 -21.19 -12.82 0.14
C LEU A 43 -22.65 -12.43 -0.13
N THR A 44 -23.58 -12.89 0.71
CA THR A 44 -24.97 -12.45 0.63
C THR A 44 -25.10 -10.96 0.97
N LEU A 45 -24.51 -10.53 2.09
CA LEU A 45 -24.51 -9.13 2.49
C LEU A 45 -23.82 -8.24 1.45
N LEU A 46 -22.68 -8.68 0.94
CA LEU A 46 -21.92 -7.97 -0.08
C LEU A 46 -22.76 -7.71 -1.32
N ASN A 47 -23.39 -8.75 -1.89
CA ASN A 47 -24.12 -8.62 -3.16
C ASN A 47 -25.49 -7.94 -3.01
N LEU A 48 -26.21 -8.16 -1.91
CA LEU A 48 -27.56 -7.63 -1.72
C LEU A 48 -27.59 -6.20 -1.16
N VAL A 49 -26.57 -5.81 -0.39
CA VAL A 49 -26.55 -4.51 0.30
C VAL A 49 -25.34 -3.67 -0.13
N ILE A 50 -24.13 -4.13 0.15
CA ILE A 50 -22.93 -3.30 0.04
C ILE A 50 -22.70 -2.85 -1.41
N LEU A 51 -22.75 -3.76 -2.37
CA LEU A 51 -22.56 -3.44 -3.80
C LEU A 51 -23.74 -2.66 -4.43
N ARG A 52 -24.83 -2.45 -3.71
CA ARG A 52 -25.94 -1.60 -4.17
C ARG A 52 -25.84 -0.16 -3.65
N THR A 53 -25.19 0.03 -2.49
CA THR A 53 -25.16 1.33 -1.80
C THR A 53 -23.80 2.00 -1.84
N ARG A 54 -22.73 1.25 -1.62
CA ARG A 54 -21.36 1.78 -1.48
C ARG A 54 -20.73 2.28 -2.78
N PRO A 55 -20.94 1.65 -3.97
CA PRO A 55 -20.23 2.02 -5.20
C PRO A 55 -20.41 3.47 -5.61
N LYS A 56 -21.62 4.04 -5.46
CA LYS A 56 -21.92 5.44 -5.77
C LYS A 56 -21.07 6.39 -4.93
N LYS A 57 -21.08 6.19 -3.60
CA LYS A 57 -20.30 7.02 -2.66
C LYS A 57 -18.79 6.87 -2.92
N SER A 58 -18.31 5.65 -3.11
CA SER A 58 -16.89 5.42 -3.42
C SER A 58 -16.49 6.04 -4.76
N ALA A 59 -17.34 6.01 -5.78
CA ALA A 59 -17.06 6.65 -7.06
C ALA A 59 -16.94 8.20 -6.92
N GLU A 60 -17.69 8.82 -6.01
CA GLU A 60 -17.56 10.24 -5.69
C GLU A 60 -16.19 10.55 -5.07
N LEU A 61 -15.70 9.70 -4.17
CA LEU A 61 -14.38 9.83 -3.58
C LEU A 61 -13.27 9.61 -4.63
N TYR A 62 -13.38 8.56 -5.45
CA TYR A 62 -12.42 8.32 -6.53
C TYR A 62 -12.35 9.50 -7.51
N ARG A 63 -13.46 10.15 -7.85
CA ARG A 63 -13.46 11.35 -8.71
C ARG A 63 -12.66 12.52 -8.13
N LYS A 64 -12.62 12.67 -6.81
CA LYS A 64 -11.85 13.75 -6.15
C LYS A 64 -10.34 13.58 -6.32
N VAL A 65 -9.86 12.34 -6.34
CA VAL A 65 -8.43 12.02 -6.45
C VAL A 65 -8.00 11.65 -7.86
N TRP A 66 -8.96 11.49 -8.78
CA TRP A 66 -8.68 11.04 -10.15
C TRP A 66 -7.94 12.11 -10.93
N THR A 67 -6.83 11.72 -11.55
CA THR A 67 -6.02 12.64 -12.38
C THR A 67 -6.31 12.46 -13.85
N ARG A 68 -5.75 13.34 -14.69
CA ARG A 68 -5.75 13.16 -16.16
C ARG A 68 -5.07 11.85 -16.60
N TRP A 69 -4.24 11.27 -15.76
CA TRP A 69 -3.52 10.02 -16.00
C TRP A 69 -4.21 8.80 -15.39
N GLY A 70 -5.39 8.98 -14.81
CA GLY A 70 -6.15 7.94 -14.14
C GLY A 70 -5.96 7.93 -12.62
N SER A 71 -6.09 6.76 -12.01
CA SER A 71 -5.88 6.55 -10.59
C SER A 71 -4.44 6.85 -10.18
N PRO A 72 -4.20 7.64 -9.11
CA PRO A 72 -2.84 7.90 -8.61
C PRO A 72 -2.07 6.60 -8.32
N LEU A 73 -2.70 5.62 -7.66
CA LEU A 73 -2.07 4.34 -7.35
C LEU A 73 -1.48 3.65 -8.60
N LEU A 74 -2.30 3.54 -9.65
CA LEU A 74 -1.88 2.89 -10.89
C LEU A 74 -0.82 3.72 -11.62
N PHE A 75 -1.01 5.03 -11.70
CA PHE A 75 -0.07 5.96 -12.31
C PHE A 75 1.33 5.86 -11.67
N HIS A 76 1.39 5.94 -10.33
CA HIS A 76 2.66 5.88 -9.62
C HIS A 76 3.30 4.49 -9.72
N THR A 77 2.54 3.41 -9.69
CA THR A 77 3.09 2.06 -9.88
C THR A 77 3.69 1.89 -11.28
N TYR A 78 3.06 2.43 -12.32
CA TYR A 78 3.65 2.45 -13.67
C TYR A 78 4.89 3.33 -13.75
N ALA A 79 4.89 4.50 -13.09
CA ALA A 79 6.06 5.37 -13.04
C ALA A 79 7.26 4.67 -12.36
N GLN A 80 7.02 4.01 -11.22
CA GLN A 80 8.03 3.20 -10.53
C GLN A 80 8.61 2.13 -11.46
N THR A 81 7.75 1.37 -12.14
CA THR A 81 8.18 0.35 -13.10
C THR A 81 9.00 0.94 -14.26
N GLY A 82 8.57 2.10 -14.76
CA GLY A 82 9.28 2.82 -15.82
C GLY A 82 10.68 3.27 -15.39
N HIS A 83 10.80 3.84 -14.20
CA HIS A 83 12.10 4.25 -13.64
C HIS A 83 13.01 3.04 -13.36
N LEU A 84 12.49 1.93 -12.85
CA LEU A 84 13.24 0.68 -12.64
C LEU A 84 13.75 0.11 -13.96
N ARG A 85 12.95 0.13 -15.03
CA ARG A 85 13.41 -0.29 -16.38
C ARG A 85 14.54 0.58 -16.91
N ASN A 86 14.50 1.89 -16.67
CA ASN A 86 15.57 2.79 -17.06
C ASN A 86 16.82 2.53 -16.25
N MET A 87 16.72 2.42 -14.94
CA MET A 87 17.84 2.10 -14.05
C MET A 87 18.47 0.74 -14.38
N ALA A 88 17.66 -0.30 -14.67
CA ALA A 88 18.16 -1.60 -15.09
C ALA A 88 19.01 -1.51 -16.37
N ARG A 89 18.62 -0.70 -17.35
CA ARG A 89 19.40 -0.47 -18.56
C ARG A 89 20.71 0.26 -18.28
N GLU A 90 20.68 1.27 -17.40
CA GLU A 90 21.88 2.02 -16.99
C GLU A 90 22.90 1.14 -16.24
N LEU A 91 22.40 0.15 -15.49
CA LEU A 91 23.22 -0.81 -14.74
C LEU A 91 23.56 -2.08 -15.53
N ASP A 92 23.20 -2.16 -16.80
CA ASP A 92 23.33 -3.37 -17.64
C ASP A 92 22.76 -4.64 -16.98
N SER A 93 21.64 -4.47 -16.28
CA SER A 93 20.95 -5.57 -15.57
C SER A 93 20.08 -6.37 -16.54
N ASP A 94 20.06 -7.69 -16.38
CA ASP A 94 19.24 -8.62 -17.15
C ASP A 94 17.78 -8.73 -16.65
N VAL A 95 17.41 -7.95 -15.62
CA VAL A 95 16.06 -7.98 -15.02
C VAL A 95 15.12 -7.04 -15.78
N TYR A 96 14.02 -7.58 -16.27
CA TYR A 96 12.89 -6.80 -16.77
C TYR A 96 11.92 -6.49 -15.61
N PHE A 97 11.19 -5.39 -15.69
CA PHE A 97 10.19 -5.01 -14.69
C PHE A 97 8.82 -4.90 -15.34
N ASP A 98 7.78 -5.36 -14.64
CA ASP A 98 6.40 -5.17 -15.06
C ASP A 98 5.49 -4.85 -13.87
N THR A 99 4.25 -4.46 -14.14
CA THR A 99 3.26 -4.04 -13.13
C THR A 99 2.06 -4.98 -13.16
N ALA A 100 1.57 -5.36 -11.99
CA ALA A 100 0.28 -6.05 -11.84
C ALA A 100 -0.50 -5.48 -10.65
N MET A 101 -1.82 -5.71 -10.65
CA MET A 101 -2.72 -5.34 -9.58
C MET A 101 -3.35 -6.61 -8.98
N ARG A 102 -3.48 -6.62 -7.64
CA ARG A 102 -4.16 -7.71 -6.94
C ARG A 102 -5.64 -7.72 -7.29
N TYR A 103 -6.25 -6.53 -7.40
CA TYR A 103 -7.65 -6.35 -7.80
C TYR A 103 -7.74 -5.35 -8.96
N GLY A 104 -8.57 -5.63 -9.95
CA GLY A 104 -8.68 -4.81 -11.16
C GLY A 104 -7.57 -5.09 -12.18
N ASN A 105 -7.17 -4.07 -12.94
CA ASN A 105 -6.27 -4.21 -14.08
C ASN A 105 -4.98 -3.36 -13.95
N PRO A 106 -3.85 -3.88 -14.52
CA PRO A 106 -3.64 -5.20 -15.11
C PRO A 106 -3.61 -6.30 -14.04
N SER A 107 -4.40 -7.35 -14.19
CA SER A 107 -4.48 -8.39 -13.16
C SER A 107 -3.23 -9.26 -13.11
N ILE A 108 -2.86 -9.75 -11.90
CA ILE A 108 -1.74 -10.68 -11.69
C ILE A 108 -1.82 -11.85 -12.67
N LYS A 109 -3.01 -12.45 -12.81
CA LYS A 109 -3.19 -13.58 -13.74
C LYS A 109 -2.76 -13.22 -15.15
N LYS A 110 -3.31 -12.12 -15.71
CA LYS A 110 -3.01 -11.69 -17.08
C LYS A 110 -1.52 -11.44 -17.28
N VAL A 111 -0.89 -10.72 -16.36
CA VAL A 111 0.53 -10.36 -16.46
C VAL A 111 1.42 -11.59 -16.37
N LEU A 112 1.19 -12.50 -15.42
CA LEU A 112 1.96 -13.75 -15.28
C LEU A 112 1.91 -14.58 -16.56
N TYR A 113 0.71 -14.83 -17.10
CA TYR A 113 0.58 -15.64 -18.31
C TYR A 113 1.28 -14.98 -19.49
N GLN A 114 1.11 -13.67 -19.69
CA GLN A 114 1.79 -12.95 -20.79
C GLN A 114 3.33 -12.99 -20.68
N LEU A 115 3.88 -12.91 -19.45
CA LEU A 115 5.33 -12.97 -19.26
C LEU A 115 5.87 -14.38 -19.53
N ILE A 116 5.19 -15.41 -19.07
CA ILE A 116 5.57 -16.80 -19.35
C ILE A 116 5.52 -17.08 -20.87
N GLU A 117 4.49 -16.62 -21.58
CA GLU A 117 4.39 -16.72 -23.04
C GLU A 117 5.53 -16.02 -23.77
N LYS A 118 6.07 -14.93 -23.19
CA LYS A 118 7.26 -14.23 -23.69
C LYS A 118 8.59 -14.91 -23.35
N GLY A 119 8.55 -16.05 -22.64
CA GLY A 119 9.73 -16.83 -22.28
C GLY A 119 10.41 -16.44 -20.97
N TYR A 120 9.79 -15.61 -20.14
CA TYR A 120 10.30 -15.36 -18.78
C TYR A 120 10.05 -16.58 -17.91
N SER A 121 11.10 -17.09 -17.28
CA SER A 121 11.06 -18.30 -16.46
C SER A 121 11.60 -18.10 -15.03
N ASP A 122 12.17 -16.96 -14.73
CA ASP A 122 12.59 -16.58 -13.38
C ASP A 122 11.87 -15.28 -12.99
N ILE A 123 10.83 -15.42 -12.16
CA ILE A 123 9.88 -14.36 -11.84
C ILE A 123 10.00 -14.01 -10.36
N THR A 124 10.23 -12.75 -10.06
CA THR A 124 10.15 -12.21 -8.69
C THR A 124 8.86 -11.42 -8.54
N ILE A 125 8.07 -11.73 -7.52
CA ILE A 125 6.89 -10.96 -7.12
C ILE A 125 7.32 -9.97 -6.04
N LEU A 126 7.11 -8.69 -6.30
CA LEU A 126 7.37 -7.62 -5.33
C LEU A 126 6.06 -6.94 -4.95
N PRO A 127 5.39 -7.38 -3.85
CA PRO A 127 4.26 -6.65 -3.30
C PRO A 127 4.68 -5.24 -2.88
N MET A 128 3.91 -4.23 -3.29
CA MET A 128 4.22 -2.83 -3.02
C MET A 128 3.73 -2.38 -1.63
N PHE A 129 3.78 -3.30 -0.67
CA PHE A 129 3.44 -3.10 0.74
C PHE A 129 4.69 -3.36 1.58
N PRO A 130 5.26 -2.30 2.20
CA PRO A 130 6.49 -2.47 2.99
C PRO A 130 6.33 -3.45 4.14
N GLN A 131 5.18 -3.41 4.83
CA GLN A 131 4.85 -4.30 5.94
C GLN A 131 4.04 -5.49 5.43
N TYR A 132 4.40 -6.70 5.89
CA TYR A 132 3.63 -7.89 5.61
C TYR A 132 2.27 -7.84 6.29
N SER A 133 1.23 -8.18 5.52
CA SER A 133 -0.09 -8.47 6.06
C SER A 133 -0.75 -9.61 5.31
N THR A 134 -1.52 -10.41 6.04
CA THR A 134 -2.35 -11.45 5.43
C THR A 134 -3.43 -10.87 4.53
N THR A 135 -3.83 -9.62 4.75
CA THR A 135 -4.84 -8.92 3.95
C THR A 135 -4.31 -8.41 2.60
N THR A 136 -3.00 -8.27 2.46
CA THR A 136 -2.32 -7.74 1.27
C THR A 136 -1.35 -8.76 0.67
N THR A 137 -0.18 -8.93 1.27
CA THR A 137 0.90 -9.77 0.76
C THR A 137 0.50 -11.25 0.65
N LEU A 138 -0.09 -11.84 1.71
CA LEU A 138 -0.55 -13.22 1.66
C LEU A 138 -1.64 -13.43 0.61
N SER A 139 -2.57 -12.47 0.47
CA SER A 139 -3.62 -12.53 -0.55
C SER A 139 -3.04 -12.63 -1.97
N ILE A 140 -1.93 -11.92 -2.27
CA ILE A 140 -1.20 -12.02 -3.53
C ILE A 140 -0.59 -13.42 -3.69
N PHE A 141 0.14 -13.89 -2.69
CA PHE A 141 0.83 -15.18 -2.73
C PHE A 141 -0.15 -16.34 -2.94
N GLU A 142 -1.25 -16.33 -2.23
CA GLU A 142 -2.27 -17.37 -2.31
C GLU A 142 -3.01 -17.37 -3.66
N LEU A 143 -3.23 -16.18 -4.26
CA LEU A 143 -3.74 -16.11 -5.63
C LEU A 143 -2.76 -16.79 -6.61
N ILE A 144 -1.47 -16.49 -6.52
CA ILE A 144 -0.45 -17.06 -7.40
C ILE A 144 -0.36 -18.58 -7.20
N LYS A 145 -0.32 -19.07 -5.95
CA LYS A 145 -0.35 -20.52 -5.66
C LYS A 145 -1.59 -21.21 -6.23
N GLN A 146 -2.77 -20.56 -6.20
CA GLN A 146 -3.99 -21.08 -6.81
C GLN A 146 -3.89 -21.16 -8.33
N LEU A 147 -3.28 -20.16 -9.00
CA LEU A 147 -3.05 -20.20 -10.45
C LEU A 147 -2.10 -21.34 -10.82
N ILE A 148 -0.99 -21.49 -10.10
CA ILE A 148 -0.02 -22.57 -10.30
C ILE A 148 -0.70 -23.93 -10.13
N LYS A 149 -1.48 -24.10 -9.05
CA LYS A 149 -2.20 -25.36 -8.79
C LYS A 149 -3.20 -25.70 -9.89
N LYS A 150 -3.86 -24.67 -10.43
CA LYS A 150 -4.88 -24.84 -11.49
C LYS A 150 -4.27 -25.25 -12.83
N ASP A 151 -3.16 -24.62 -13.20
CA ASP A 151 -2.56 -24.76 -14.54
C ASP A 151 -1.10 -25.26 -14.46
N LYS A 152 -0.85 -26.34 -13.69
CA LYS A 152 0.51 -26.86 -13.39
C LYS A 152 1.40 -27.02 -14.63
N ASN A 153 0.84 -27.51 -15.74
CA ASN A 153 1.61 -27.72 -16.96
C ASN A 153 2.10 -26.40 -17.57
N TYR A 154 1.31 -25.33 -17.43
CA TYR A 154 1.65 -24.00 -17.94
C TYR A 154 2.83 -23.39 -17.17
N PHE A 155 2.91 -23.66 -15.86
CA PHE A 155 3.98 -23.19 -14.99
C PHE A 155 5.20 -24.15 -14.94
N SER A 156 5.21 -25.21 -15.77
CA SER A 156 6.35 -26.14 -15.80
C SER A 156 7.63 -25.44 -16.27
N GLY A 157 8.70 -25.55 -15.49
CA GLY A 157 9.99 -24.90 -15.79
C GLY A 157 10.06 -23.40 -15.42
N VAL A 158 9.02 -22.88 -14.75
CA VAL A 158 9.02 -21.49 -14.23
C VAL A 158 9.40 -21.53 -12.75
N ASN A 159 10.28 -20.60 -12.34
CA ASN A 159 10.61 -20.34 -10.96
C ASN A 159 9.94 -19.04 -10.52
N ILE A 160 9.18 -19.07 -9.42
CA ILE A 160 8.50 -17.88 -8.89
C ILE A 160 8.89 -17.69 -7.44
N ASN A 161 9.63 -16.61 -7.19
CA ASN A 161 10.00 -16.14 -5.87
C ASN A 161 9.23 -14.85 -5.51
N ALA A 162 9.27 -14.45 -4.26
CA ALA A 162 8.61 -13.24 -3.81
C ALA A 162 9.39 -12.58 -2.66
N VAL A 163 9.21 -11.29 -2.51
CA VAL A 163 9.60 -10.53 -1.32
C VAL A 163 8.39 -10.46 -0.40
N SER A 164 8.51 -10.93 0.83
CA SER A 164 7.39 -10.95 1.78
C SER A 164 7.18 -9.61 2.49
N SER A 165 8.27 -8.93 2.81
CA SER A 165 8.29 -7.65 3.53
C SER A 165 9.59 -6.91 3.23
N PHE A 166 9.54 -5.57 3.28
CA PHE A 166 10.75 -4.73 3.21
C PHE A 166 10.68 -3.56 4.22
N HIS A 167 9.90 -3.76 5.27
CA HIS A 167 9.59 -2.77 6.30
C HIS A 167 10.81 -2.21 7.04
N GLU A 168 11.92 -2.92 7.06
CA GLU A 168 13.18 -2.55 7.71
C GLU A 168 14.35 -2.35 6.73
N ASN A 169 14.09 -2.40 5.41
CA ASN A 169 15.15 -2.20 4.42
C ASN A 169 15.77 -0.80 4.56
N ASP A 170 17.09 -0.74 4.72
CA ASP A 170 17.83 0.49 4.97
C ASP A 170 17.59 1.59 3.92
N PHE A 171 17.54 1.22 2.64
CA PHE A 171 17.30 2.18 1.55
C PHE A 171 15.88 2.72 1.59
N TYR A 172 14.90 1.87 1.90
CA TYR A 172 13.51 2.29 2.09
C TYR A 172 13.36 3.24 3.28
N ILE A 173 13.95 2.93 4.43
CA ILE A 173 13.93 3.78 5.62
C ILE A 173 14.57 5.15 5.33
N LYS A 174 15.74 5.17 4.67
CA LYS A 174 16.42 6.40 4.25
C LYS A 174 15.59 7.21 3.26
N ALA A 175 14.93 6.55 2.30
CA ALA A 175 14.04 7.22 1.36
C ALA A 175 12.87 7.91 2.08
N CYS A 176 12.23 7.24 3.05
CA CYS A 176 11.18 7.82 3.90
C CYS A 176 11.68 9.04 4.68
N ALA A 177 12.81 8.90 5.38
CA ALA A 177 13.39 9.97 6.16
C ALA A 177 13.76 11.20 5.30
N ASN A 178 14.33 10.97 4.11
CA ASN A 178 14.70 12.06 3.20
C ASN A 178 13.47 12.75 2.59
N LYS A 179 12.39 12.00 2.32
CA LYS A 179 11.12 12.57 1.90
C LYS A 179 10.56 13.53 2.95
N ILE A 180 10.58 13.11 4.21
CA ILE A 180 10.13 13.92 5.35
C ILE A 180 11.01 15.16 5.49
N ARG A 181 12.35 15.01 5.52
CA ARG A 181 13.30 16.15 5.59
C ARG A 181 13.10 17.15 4.46
N SER A 182 12.87 16.69 3.24
CA SER A 182 12.66 17.56 2.08
C SER A 182 11.36 18.36 2.22
N SER A 183 10.30 17.74 2.71
CA SER A 183 9.04 18.43 3.00
C SER A 183 9.22 19.47 4.12
N GLN A 184 9.91 19.15 5.19
CA GLN A 184 10.16 20.05 6.32
C GLN A 184 11.08 21.24 5.98
N LYS A 185 11.97 21.11 4.99
CA LYS A 185 12.79 22.25 4.50
C LYS A 185 11.96 23.32 3.80
N LEU A 186 10.82 22.96 3.24
CA LEU A 186 9.92 23.85 2.51
C LEU A 186 8.83 24.45 3.41
N LEU A 187 8.65 23.89 4.61
CA LEU A 187 7.58 24.18 5.54
C LEU A 187 8.13 24.43 6.95
N SER A 188 7.28 24.92 7.86
CA SER A 188 7.64 25.04 9.27
C SER A 188 7.93 23.67 9.89
N LYS A 189 8.82 23.63 10.93
CA LYS A 189 9.01 22.40 11.72
C LYS A 189 7.70 22.09 12.44
N PRO A 190 7.19 20.83 12.37
CA PRO A 190 5.97 20.46 13.08
C PRO A 190 6.20 20.41 14.60
N ASP A 191 5.12 20.59 15.36
CA ASP A 191 5.10 20.25 16.78
C ASP A 191 5.20 18.73 16.96
N LYS A 192 4.59 17.96 16.03
CA LYS A 192 4.63 16.51 16.02
C LYS A 192 4.58 15.95 14.59
N LEU A 193 5.37 14.89 14.33
CA LEU A 193 5.28 14.05 13.15
C LEU A 193 4.44 12.80 13.48
N LEU A 194 3.34 12.57 12.77
CA LEU A 194 2.50 11.40 12.94
C LEU A 194 2.71 10.43 11.78
N PHE A 195 3.09 9.20 12.10
CA PHE A 195 3.14 8.09 11.15
C PHE A 195 1.77 7.40 11.13
N SER A 196 1.07 7.51 10.00
CA SER A 196 -0.23 6.87 9.82
C SER A 196 -0.11 5.59 8.99
N PHE A 197 -0.66 4.49 9.51
CA PHE A 197 -0.76 3.22 8.81
C PHE A 197 -2.23 2.82 8.65
N HIS A 198 -2.55 2.03 7.64
CA HIS A 198 -3.90 1.50 7.52
C HIS A 198 -4.20 0.54 8.67
N GLY A 199 -5.31 0.73 9.37
CA GLY A 199 -5.73 -0.16 10.43
C GLY A 199 -6.18 -1.53 9.89
N ILE A 200 -6.15 -2.53 10.75
CA ILE A 200 -6.78 -3.83 10.54
C ILE A 200 -7.58 -4.22 11.79
N PRO A 201 -8.61 -5.08 11.68
CA PRO A 201 -9.33 -5.57 12.84
C PRO A 201 -8.37 -6.26 13.82
N GLU A 202 -8.52 -5.98 15.12
CA GLU A 202 -7.69 -6.58 16.17
C GLU A 202 -7.79 -8.11 16.18
N SER A 203 -8.96 -8.65 15.81
CA SER A 203 -9.18 -10.09 15.66
C SER A 203 -8.36 -10.75 14.54
N TYR A 204 -7.68 -9.97 13.68
CA TYR A 204 -6.79 -10.51 12.65
C TYR A 204 -5.37 -10.74 13.17
N ILE A 205 -5.01 -10.07 14.28
CA ILE A 205 -3.69 -10.19 14.90
C ILE A 205 -3.52 -11.60 15.46
N GLY A 206 -2.43 -12.25 15.13
CA GLY A 206 -2.06 -13.59 15.54
C GLY A 206 -0.64 -13.91 15.09
N ASP A 207 -0.24 -15.17 15.21
CA ASP A 207 1.13 -15.58 14.88
C ASP A 207 1.49 -15.37 13.41
N ASP A 208 0.49 -15.45 12.52
CA ASP A 208 0.67 -15.27 11.08
C ASP A 208 0.48 -13.81 10.61
N GLU A 209 0.21 -12.85 11.50
CA GLU A 209 -0.05 -11.45 11.18
C GLU A 209 0.92 -10.51 11.92
N PRO A 210 2.14 -10.31 11.41
CA PRO A 210 3.13 -9.43 12.03
C PRO A 210 2.89 -7.94 11.77
N TYR A 211 1.88 -7.57 11.00
CA TYR A 211 1.65 -6.24 10.44
C TYR A 211 1.85 -5.10 11.44
N GLN A 212 1.18 -5.17 12.60
CA GLN A 212 1.29 -4.12 13.62
C GLN A 212 2.73 -3.97 14.12
N LYS A 213 3.42 -5.07 14.37
CA LYS A 213 4.81 -5.05 14.83
C LYS A 213 5.73 -4.43 13.77
N GLU A 214 5.54 -4.77 12.51
CA GLU A 214 6.31 -4.23 11.39
C GLU A 214 6.03 -2.74 11.17
N CYS A 215 4.77 -2.28 11.33
CA CYS A 215 4.43 -0.86 11.30
C CYS A 215 5.16 -0.07 12.39
N LEU A 216 5.11 -0.55 13.63
CA LEU A 216 5.81 0.07 14.76
C LEU A 216 7.32 0.10 14.54
N HIS A 217 7.90 -0.99 14.05
CA HIS A 217 9.32 -1.09 13.74
C HIS A 217 9.74 -0.10 12.65
N THR A 218 8.99 -0.04 11.54
CA THR A 218 9.23 0.94 10.46
C THR A 218 9.23 2.37 10.99
N ALA A 219 8.21 2.75 11.75
CA ALA A 219 8.11 4.10 12.30
C ALA A 219 9.29 4.44 13.22
N HIS A 220 9.69 3.50 14.08
CA HIS A 220 10.85 3.65 14.95
C HIS A 220 12.15 3.83 14.16
N LEU A 221 12.38 3.03 13.12
CA LEU A 221 13.56 3.15 12.25
C LEU A 221 13.60 4.50 11.53
N ILE A 222 12.47 4.97 11.00
CA ILE A 222 12.38 6.29 10.35
C ILE A 222 12.65 7.40 11.37
N ALA A 223 12.04 7.33 12.56
CA ALA A 223 12.27 8.32 13.64
C ALA A 223 13.73 8.36 14.07
N LYS A 224 14.38 7.20 14.22
CA LYS A 224 15.81 7.08 14.49
C LYS A 224 16.67 7.71 13.40
N GLU A 225 16.38 7.43 12.13
CA GLU A 225 17.08 8.03 10.98
C GLU A 225 16.89 9.56 10.91
N LEU A 226 15.76 10.07 11.39
CA LEU A 226 15.47 11.51 11.52
C LEU A 226 16.08 12.15 12.79
N ASN A 227 16.62 11.36 13.72
CA ASN A 227 17.06 11.78 15.06
C ASN A 227 15.92 12.40 15.89
N LEU A 228 14.71 11.87 15.79
CA LEU A 228 13.58 12.32 16.58
C LEU A 228 13.57 11.64 17.96
N THR A 229 13.19 12.42 18.96
CA THR A 229 12.87 11.90 20.30
C THR A 229 11.46 11.30 20.32
N GLU A 230 11.15 10.49 21.34
CA GLU A 230 9.83 9.88 21.50
C GLU A 230 8.67 10.89 21.58
N ASN A 231 8.95 12.11 22.01
CA ASN A 231 7.94 13.16 22.11
C ASN A 231 7.69 13.89 20.76
N GLU A 232 8.60 13.76 19.79
CA GLU A 232 8.50 14.47 18.50
C GLU A 232 7.74 13.68 17.44
N TYR A 233 7.45 12.40 17.66
CA TYR A 233 6.65 11.60 16.72
C TYR A 233 5.59 10.74 17.44
N GLU A 234 4.64 10.29 16.69
CA GLU A 234 3.58 9.39 17.13
C GLU A 234 3.15 8.45 16.01
N ILE A 235 2.50 7.34 16.36
CA ILE A 235 2.00 6.34 15.42
C ILE A 235 0.50 6.19 15.63
N ALA A 236 -0.27 6.18 14.52
CA ALA A 236 -1.71 5.92 14.58
C ALA A 236 -2.16 5.08 13.38
N PHE A 237 -3.36 4.48 13.52
CA PHE A 237 -3.96 3.63 12.50
C PHE A 237 -5.24 4.26 11.96
N GLN A 238 -5.28 4.45 10.62
CA GLN A 238 -6.37 5.05 9.87
C GLN A 238 -7.40 4.04 9.36
N SER A 239 -8.46 4.53 8.74
CA SER A 239 -9.44 3.77 7.94
C SER A 239 -10.30 2.80 8.76
N ARG A 240 -10.46 3.02 10.06
CA ARG A 240 -11.37 2.22 10.89
C ARG A 240 -12.80 2.34 10.38
N PHE A 241 -13.47 1.21 10.19
CA PHE A 241 -14.88 1.18 9.87
C PHE A 241 -15.64 0.06 10.56
N GLY A 242 -16.95 0.23 10.68
CA GLY A 242 -17.82 -0.75 11.33
C GLY A 242 -17.75 -0.75 12.85
N LYS A 243 -18.21 -1.85 13.47
CA LYS A 243 -18.33 -1.96 14.93
C LYS A 243 -17.23 -2.80 15.58
N ALA A 244 -16.39 -3.45 14.79
CA ALA A 244 -15.30 -4.26 15.30
C ALA A 244 -14.22 -3.39 15.97
N GLU A 245 -13.50 -3.96 16.93
CA GLU A 245 -12.27 -3.36 17.44
C GLU A 245 -11.17 -3.50 16.38
N TRP A 246 -10.41 -2.43 16.20
CA TRP A 246 -9.26 -2.36 15.30
C TRP A 246 -8.00 -2.06 16.10
N ILE A 247 -6.84 -2.30 15.50
CA ILE A 247 -5.55 -1.97 16.14
C ILE A 247 -5.47 -0.47 16.46
N LYS A 248 -4.90 -0.16 17.61
CA LYS A 248 -4.83 1.18 18.22
C LYS A 248 -3.39 1.72 18.21
N PRO A 249 -3.22 3.06 18.39
CA PRO A 249 -4.24 4.10 18.55
C PRO A 249 -4.94 4.45 17.23
N TYR A 250 -6.20 4.89 17.31
CA TYR A 250 -6.95 5.32 16.13
C TYR A 250 -6.54 6.74 15.72
N LEU A 251 -6.31 6.95 14.42
CA LEU A 251 -5.96 8.25 13.88
C LEU A 251 -7.03 9.30 14.23
N SER A 252 -8.31 9.01 14.01
CA SER A 252 -9.40 9.94 14.31
C SER A 252 -9.38 10.42 15.76
N SER A 253 -9.21 9.53 16.73
CA SER A 253 -9.12 9.92 18.14
C SER A 253 -7.91 10.82 18.42
N ARG A 254 -6.75 10.52 17.81
CA ARG A 254 -5.56 11.33 18.00
C ARG A 254 -5.68 12.73 17.39
N LEU A 255 -6.38 12.87 16.25
CA LEU A 255 -6.64 14.18 15.64
C LEU A 255 -7.51 15.07 16.52
N GLU A 256 -8.45 14.50 17.29
CA GLU A 256 -9.27 15.22 18.27
C GLU A 256 -8.48 15.60 19.54
N GLU A 257 -7.57 14.75 19.99
CA GLU A 257 -6.83 14.89 21.26
C GLU A 257 -5.61 15.81 21.12
N LEU A 258 -4.83 15.70 20.04
CA LEU A 258 -3.56 16.42 19.86
C LEU A 258 -3.67 17.95 20.00
N PRO A 259 -4.69 18.66 19.47
CA PRO A 259 -4.81 20.10 19.70
C PRO A 259 -5.01 20.46 21.17
N ASN A 260 -5.71 19.63 21.96
CA ASN A 260 -5.91 19.82 23.39
C ASN A 260 -4.62 19.58 24.20
N GLU A 261 -3.69 18.79 23.65
CA GLU A 261 -2.34 18.58 24.20
C GLU A 261 -1.37 19.71 23.82
N GLY A 262 -1.82 20.72 23.07
CA GLY A 262 -1.01 21.85 22.61
C GLY A 262 -0.28 21.63 21.29
N ILE A 263 -0.52 20.50 20.62
CA ILE A 263 0.01 20.21 19.28
C ILE A 263 -0.87 20.92 18.25
N THR A 264 -0.37 22.01 17.67
CA THR A 264 -1.14 22.85 16.74
C THR A 264 -0.62 22.83 15.31
N ASN A 265 0.61 22.32 15.09
CA ASN A 265 1.22 22.10 13.78
C ASN A 265 1.56 20.61 13.63
N LEU A 266 0.79 19.90 12.82
CA LEU A 266 0.89 18.46 12.63
C LEU A 266 1.36 18.12 11.22
N HIS A 267 2.42 17.32 11.12
CA HIS A 267 2.81 16.69 9.86
C HIS A 267 2.43 15.21 9.89
N ILE A 268 1.82 14.70 8.82
CA ILE A 268 1.47 13.28 8.68
C ILE A 268 2.18 12.66 7.48
N PHE A 269 2.78 11.50 7.70
CA PHE A 269 3.38 10.65 6.68
C PHE A 269 2.83 9.23 6.77
N CYS A 270 2.60 8.58 5.62
CA CYS A 270 2.00 7.24 5.53
C CYS A 270 3.02 6.21 5.03
N PRO A 271 3.93 5.69 5.86
CA PRO A 271 5.01 4.81 5.40
C PRO A 271 4.50 3.44 4.90
N GLY A 272 3.31 3.00 5.29
CA GLY A 272 2.70 1.77 4.78
C GLY A 272 2.25 1.82 3.32
N PHE A 273 2.30 3.01 2.70
CA PHE A 273 1.86 3.23 1.32
C PHE A 273 3.04 3.62 0.44
N SER A 274 3.40 2.75 -0.51
CA SER A 274 4.46 3.02 -1.47
C SER A 274 4.08 4.04 -2.55
N SER A 275 2.78 4.26 -2.74
CA SER A 275 2.20 5.17 -3.72
C SER A 275 0.97 5.86 -3.16
N ASP A 276 0.78 7.13 -3.50
CA ASP A 276 -0.43 7.86 -3.16
C ASP A 276 -1.67 7.22 -3.79
N CYS A 277 -2.73 7.15 -3.01
CA CYS A 277 -3.98 6.51 -3.34
C CYS A 277 -5.17 7.26 -2.73
N LEU A 278 -6.36 6.69 -2.78
CA LEU A 278 -7.55 7.27 -2.18
C LEU A 278 -7.37 7.52 -0.69
N GLU A 279 -6.80 6.52 0.01
CA GLU A 279 -6.60 6.50 1.45
C GLU A 279 -5.58 7.54 1.93
N THR A 280 -4.64 7.94 1.09
CA THR A 280 -3.64 8.96 1.46
C THR A 280 -4.07 10.36 1.04
N ILE A 281 -4.57 10.52 -0.19
CA ILE A 281 -4.90 11.85 -0.72
C ILE A 281 -6.21 12.38 -0.14
N ASP A 282 -7.29 11.57 -0.13
CA ASP A 282 -8.60 12.01 0.35
C ASP A 282 -8.73 11.86 1.87
N GLU A 283 -8.49 10.66 2.41
CA GLU A 283 -8.67 10.42 3.85
C GLU A 283 -7.66 11.21 4.69
N ILE A 284 -6.36 11.18 4.37
CA ILE A 284 -5.35 11.92 5.14
C ILE A 284 -5.25 13.37 4.68
N GLY A 285 -5.08 13.59 3.38
CA GLY A 285 -4.80 14.92 2.85
C GLY A 285 -5.98 15.89 2.96
N ARG A 286 -7.23 15.39 3.02
CA ARG A 286 -8.44 16.18 3.11
C ARG A 286 -9.23 15.92 4.40
N GLU A 287 -9.78 14.72 4.60
CA GLU A 287 -10.70 14.45 5.73
C GLU A 287 -9.99 14.61 7.08
N SER A 288 -8.84 14.00 7.25
CA SER A 288 -8.05 14.13 8.50
C SER A 288 -7.61 15.56 8.76
N LYS A 289 -7.30 16.33 7.71
CA LYS A 289 -6.98 17.76 7.82
C LYS A 289 -8.17 18.58 8.30
N GLU A 290 -9.36 18.34 7.70
CA GLU A 290 -10.62 19.01 8.08
C GLU A 290 -10.93 18.71 9.56
N ASP A 291 -10.89 17.42 9.94
CA ASP A 291 -11.13 16.94 11.30
C ASP A 291 -10.17 17.58 12.34
N TYR A 292 -8.87 17.59 12.04
CA TYR A 292 -7.86 18.21 12.90
C TYR A 292 -8.10 19.72 13.12
N PHE A 293 -8.52 20.45 12.08
CA PHE A 293 -8.83 21.88 12.19
C PHE A 293 -10.11 22.14 12.99
N GLU A 294 -11.14 21.28 12.84
CA GLU A 294 -12.37 21.36 13.64
C GLU A 294 -12.11 21.23 15.15
N HIS A 295 -11.06 20.48 15.54
CA HIS A 295 -10.67 20.28 16.93
C HIS A 295 -9.61 21.30 17.44
N GLY A 296 -9.26 22.31 16.64
CA GLY A 296 -8.39 23.42 17.09
C GLY A 296 -6.95 23.37 16.59
N GLY A 297 -6.60 22.45 15.72
CA GLY A 297 -5.33 22.45 14.98
C GLY A 297 -5.21 23.68 14.09
N LYS A 298 -3.98 24.17 13.85
CA LYS A 298 -3.73 25.41 13.09
C LYS A 298 -3.01 25.16 11.78
N GLU A 299 -2.06 24.24 11.78
CA GLU A 299 -1.28 23.86 10.60
C GLU A 299 -1.30 22.35 10.43
N PHE A 300 -1.54 21.89 9.21
CA PHE A 300 -1.56 20.49 8.88
C PHE A 300 -0.87 20.25 7.55
N THR A 301 0.11 19.36 7.55
CA THR A 301 0.83 18.96 6.35
C THR A 301 0.71 17.46 6.12
N PHE A 302 0.07 17.07 5.03
CA PHE A 302 0.21 15.73 4.49
C PHE A 302 1.50 15.65 3.66
N ILE A 303 2.42 14.77 4.06
CA ILE A 303 3.64 14.49 3.30
C ILE A 303 3.31 13.37 2.31
N PRO A 304 3.39 13.63 0.98
CA PRO A 304 3.08 12.62 -0.03
C PRO A 304 3.92 11.35 0.15
N CYS A 305 3.34 10.21 -0.21
CA CYS A 305 4.05 8.93 -0.25
C CYS A 305 5.31 9.00 -1.10
N LEU A 306 6.13 7.95 -1.08
CA LEU A 306 7.39 7.92 -1.84
C LEU A 306 7.17 8.01 -3.35
N ASN A 307 6.04 7.48 -3.84
CA ASN A 307 5.70 7.53 -5.25
C ASN A 307 6.86 7.05 -6.14
N SER A 308 7.29 7.88 -7.09
CA SER A 308 8.44 7.60 -7.97
C SER A 308 9.70 8.40 -7.57
N ASP A 309 9.87 8.69 -6.29
CA ASP A 309 11.06 9.31 -5.75
C ASP A 309 12.31 8.49 -6.11
N GLU A 310 13.38 9.14 -6.56
CA GLU A 310 14.59 8.48 -7.05
C GLU A 310 15.23 7.55 -6.00
N GLN A 311 15.21 7.97 -4.73
CA GLN A 311 15.77 7.16 -3.65
C GLN A 311 14.93 5.91 -3.39
N PHE A 312 13.62 6.01 -3.54
CA PHE A 312 12.74 4.85 -3.45
C PHE A 312 12.91 3.90 -4.64
N ILE A 313 13.15 4.41 -5.85
CA ILE A 313 13.48 3.55 -6.99
C ILE A 313 14.79 2.77 -6.75
N LYS A 314 15.82 3.41 -6.15
CA LYS A 314 17.04 2.73 -5.72
C LYS A 314 16.76 1.66 -4.65
N ALA A 315 15.90 1.96 -3.70
CA ALA A 315 15.46 0.98 -2.70
C ALA A 315 14.75 -0.22 -3.35
N LEU A 316 13.81 0.01 -4.28
CA LEU A 316 13.11 -1.07 -4.98
C LEU A 316 14.06 -1.94 -5.82
N MET A 317 15.13 -1.36 -6.40
CA MET A 317 16.15 -2.09 -7.13
C MET A 317 16.94 -3.03 -6.20
N ASP A 318 17.24 -2.61 -4.99
CA ASP A 318 17.88 -3.44 -3.96
C ASP A 318 16.92 -4.54 -3.47
N ILE A 319 15.72 -4.17 -3.03
CA ILE A 319 14.72 -5.05 -2.45
C ILE A 319 14.37 -6.22 -3.38
N GLN A 320 14.19 -5.97 -4.69
CA GLN A 320 13.84 -7.01 -5.64
C GLN A 320 14.91 -8.07 -5.82
N SER A 321 16.16 -7.79 -5.44
CA SER A 321 17.31 -8.70 -5.57
C SER A 321 17.41 -9.73 -4.45
N ILE A 322 16.62 -9.58 -3.39
CA ILE A 322 16.67 -10.41 -2.17
C ILE A 322 15.32 -11.07 -1.84
N PRO A 323 14.72 -11.85 -2.77
CA PRO A 323 13.46 -12.54 -2.47
C PRO A 323 13.70 -13.57 -1.34
N ASP A 324 12.74 -13.63 -0.42
CA ASP A 324 12.79 -14.44 0.81
C ASP A 324 11.76 -15.57 0.82
N THR A 325 10.84 -15.57 -0.14
CA THR A 325 9.71 -16.50 -0.20
C THR A 325 9.67 -17.20 -1.55
N LYS A 326 9.63 -18.54 -1.55
CA LYS A 326 9.44 -19.35 -2.76
C LYS A 326 7.96 -19.68 -2.95
N LEU A 327 7.41 -19.36 -4.13
CA LEU A 327 6.03 -19.66 -4.49
C LEU A 327 5.92 -20.87 -5.44
N LEU A 328 6.94 -21.09 -6.28
CA LEU A 328 7.08 -22.22 -7.19
C LEU A 328 8.54 -22.58 -7.40
#